data_f2b333264991bad3e62b6c6a0a1ed215
#
_entry.id   f2b333264991bad3e62b6c6a0a1ed215
#
_cell.length_a   1.000
_cell.length_b   1.000
_cell.length_c   1.000
_cell.angle_alpha   90.00
_cell.angle_beta   90.00
_cell.angle_gamma   90.00
#
_symmetry.space_group_name_H-M   'P 1'
#
loop_
_entity.id
_entity.type
_entity.pdbx_description
1 polymer ?
#
loop_
_entity_poly.entity_id
_entity_poly.type
_entity_poly.pdbx_seq_one_letter_code
_entity_poly.pdbx_strand_id
1 'polypeptide(L)'
;MTLRGADILARSLARGGARCVFTLSGNHIVPVFDAAIDAHLRIVHVRHEGAATHMADAWGRLTRDPGIALFTGGPGHANGVGPLMTALAAESPLVMLSGHVPLDQVGLDGFQELRQADMAAPAVKASWTAKSAAALGEDVARAMQVARSGRPGPVHLSIPSDLFEAPVEGADGAIPAAEAFRAVPAPLADRTAEAVIADLARAKRPLVLTGPTMANDRGRELRVSLAEVTGIPVLFMESPRGIADPSLGAVADVLAQADLVVLLGKKLDFTLKFGRPPTFDAACRFVQIDPDPEAIGRAARALGAPGRIVLTAVADTLPAAECLVRVGARRAPRRDGWTEDVQSAIRYRPAEWTTLATREGAVHPVAVGRAIRDYFARDPGAVYVSDGGEYSQWVQASVDASTRITNGPGGAIGGGVPFAIAASLARPDARVVLSTGDGSFGYHLAEYETAGRERASFVAVVGNDGCWNAEYQIQLRTYGRYRAIGCELSPAVRYDLAVSALGGYGELVTKGSDLAVALERAVQSGRPACLNVMVERVAAPAISHRAAAPTTSSG
;
A
#
# COMPACT_ATOMS: atom_id res chain seq x y z
N MET A 1 -1.82 -37.69 -19.42
CA MET A 1 -0.61 -37.47 -18.57
C MET A 1 -1.05 -37.37 -17.12
N THR A 2 -0.37 -38.06 -16.23
CA THR A 2 -0.59 -37.93 -14.80
C THR A 2 0.07 -36.64 -14.37
N LEU A 3 -0.69 -35.67 -13.83
CA LEU A 3 -0.14 -34.44 -13.27
C LEU A 3 0.24 -34.66 -11.81
N ARG A 4 1.25 -33.94 -11.34
CA ARG A 4 1.61 -33.85 -9.92
C ARG A 4 0.84 -32.72 -9.24
N GLY A 5 0.83 -32.72 -7.92
CA GLY A 5 0.24 -31.58 -7.17
C GLY A 5 0.87 -30.24 -7.52
N ALA A 6 2.18 -30.18 -7.80
CA ALA A 6 2.85 -28.96 -8.26
C ALA A 6 2.29 -28.46 -9.61
N ASP A 7 1.97 -29.37 -10.53
CA ASP A 7 1.39 -29.03 -11.83
C ASP A 7 -0.04 -28.50 -11.66
N ILE A 8 -0.84 -29.12 -10.75
CA ILE A 8 -2.18 -28.63 -10.40
C ILE A 8 -2.09 -27.21 -9.80
N LEU A 9 -1.18 -26.99 -8.85
CA LEU A 9 -0.96 -25.68 -8.24
C LEU A 9 -0.62 -24.62 -9.29
N ALA A 10 0.43 -24.86 -10.09
CA ALA A 10 0.92 -23.88 -11.07
C ALA A 10 -0.13 -23.55 -12.14
N ARG A 11 -0.83 -24.55 -12.68
CA ARG A 11 -1.90 -24.36 -13.67
C ARG A 11 -3.12 -23.65 -13.06
N SER A 12 -3.45 -23.93 -11.79
CA SER A 12 -4.52 -23.23 -11.09
C SER A 12 -4.18 -21.76 -10.84
N LEU A 13 -2.94 -21.44 -10.44
CA LEU A 13 -2.48 -20.06 -10.33
C LEU A 13 -2.60 -19.31 -11.67
N ALA A 14 -2.12 -19.92 -12.77
CA ALA A 14 -2.21 -19.34 -14.10
C ALA A 14 -3.68 -19.13 -14.53
N ARG A 15 -4.56 -20.12 -14.29
CA ARG A 15 -5.99 -20.02 -14.58
C ARG A 15 -6.69 -18.94 -13.76
N GLY A 16 -6.26 -18.72 -12.53
CA GLY A 16 -6.71 -17.64 -11.65
C GLY A 16 -6.22 -16.24 -12.02
N GLY A 17 -5.35 -16.14 -13.06
CA GLY A 17 -4.84 -14.87 -13.60
C GLY A 17 -3.44 -14.49 -13.08
N ALA A 18 -2.75 -15.35 -12.34
CA ALA A 18 -1.37 -15.11 -11.96
C ALA A 18 -0.47 -15.11 -13.21
N ARG A 19 0.43 -14.13 -13.30
CA ARG A 19 1.42 -14.00 -14.39
C ARG A 19 2.84 -14.21 -13.90
N CYS A 20 3.09 -13.90 -12.63
CA CYS A 20 4.39 -14.10 -12.01
C CYS A 20 4.23 -14.55 -10.54
N VAL A 21 5.30 -15.16 -10.04
CA VAL A 21 5.46 -15.60 -8.65
C VAL A 21 6.73 -14.95 -8.11
N PHE A 22 6.59 -14.17 -7.05
CA PHE A 22 7.73 -13.58 -6.33
C PHE A 22 8.20 -14.58 -5.28
N THR A 23 9.48 -14.96 -5.29
CA THR A 23 9.93 -16.10 -4.52
C THR A 23 11.42 -16.05 -4.17
N LEU A 24 11.78 -16.78 -3.13
CA LEU A 24 13.15 -17.23 -2.88
C LEU A 24 13.15 -18.75 -2.83
N SER A 25 14.07 -19.37 -3.59
CA SER A 25 14.13 -20.83 -3.72
C SER A 25 14.44 -21.53 -2.39
N GLY A 26 13.93 -22.75 -2.25
CA GLY A 26 14.21 -23.62 -1.13
C GLY A 26 13.67 -25.03 -1.40
N ASN A 27 14.20 -26.03 -0.68
CA ASN A 27 13.96 -27.43 -0.97
C ASN A 27 12.49 -27.87 -1.01
N HIS A 28 11.63 -27.31 -0.12
CA HIS A 28 10.23 -27.70 -0.04
C HIS A 28 9.39 -27.29 -1.27
N ILE A 29 9.87 -26.36 -2.11
CA ILE A 29 9.09 -25.77 -3.20
C ILE A 29 9.71 -25.95 -4.59
N VAL A 30 10.82 -26.70 -4.70
CA VAL A 30 11.49 -26.94 -5.99
C VAL A 30 10.55 -27.49 -7.07
N PRO A 31 9.61 -28.42 -6.78
CA PRO A 31 8.71 -28.94 -7.80
C PRO A 31 7.80 -27.87 -8.43
N VAL A 32 7.52 -26.78 -7.69
CA VAL A 32 6.71 -25.66 -8.23
C VAL A 32 7.49 -24.86 -9.27
N PHE A 33 8.82 -24.75 -9.15
CA PHE A 33 9.66 -24.09 -10.14
C PHE A 33 9.63 -24.84 -11.48
N ASP A 34 9.70 -26.17 -11.44
CA ASP A 34 9.57 -27.03 -12.62
C ASP A 34 8.17 -26.86 -13.26
N ALA A 35 7.11 -26.99 -12.48
CA ALA A 35 5.73 -26.87 -12.95
C ALA A 35 5.40 -25.45 -13.49
N ALA A 36 6.07 -24.41 -13.00
CA ALA A 36 5.87 -23.03 -13.46
C ALA A 36 6.27 -22.85 -14.93
N ILE A 37 7.23 -23.63 -15.43
CA ILE A 37 7.66 -23.59 -16.85
C ILE A 37 6.48 -23.95 -17.76
N ASP A 38 5.82 -25.07 -17.50
CA ASP A 38 4.69 -25.55 -18.30
C ASP A 38 3.41 -24.71 -18.12
N ALA A 39 3.26 -24.07 -16.95
CA ALA A 39 2.18 -23.15 -16.67
C ALA A 39 2.44 -21.71 -17.19
N HIS A 40 3.60 -21.45 -17.80
CA HIS A 40 4.03 -20.14 -18.28
C HIS A 40 4.00 -19.05 -17.19
N LEU A 41 4.29 -19.40 -15.94
CA LEU A 41 4.41 -18.48 -14.83
C LEU A 41 5.84 -17.94 -14.77
N ARG A 42 6.00 -16.61 -14.78
CA ARG A 42 7.30 -15.98 -14.57
C ARG A 42 7.72 -16.15 -13.13
N ILE A 43 8.92 -16.66 -12.88
CA ILE A 43 9.54 -16.69 -11.56
C ILE A 43 10.38 -15.43 -11.38
N VAL A 44 10.06 -14.62 -10.40
CA VAL A 44 10.84 -13.45 -9.98
C VAL A 44 11.53 -13.79 -8.67
N HIS A 45 12.80 -14.17 -8.80
CA HIS A 45 13.61 -14.63 -7.67
C HIS A 45 14.26 -13.45 -6.95
N VAL A 46 14.10 -13.36 -5.63
CA VAL A 46 14.56 -12.24 -4.78
C VAL A 46 15.77 -12.62 -3.93
N ARG A 47 16.28 -11.66 -3.15
CA ARG A 47 17.39 -11.85 -2.20
C ARG A 47 16.90 -12.05 -0.76
N HIS A 48 15.63 -11.69 -0.48
CA HIS A 48 15.00 -11.85 0.83
C HIS A 48 13.49 -12.05 0.67
N GLU A 49 12.89 -12.97 1.42
CA GLU A 49 11.48 -13.34 1.29
C GLU A 49 10.54 -12.15 1.60
N GLY A 50 10.92 -11.29 2.54
CA GLY A 50 10.17 -10.07 2.82
C GLY A 50 10.03 -9.16 1.60
N ALA A 51 11.07 -9.09 0.75
CA ALA A 51 11.00 -8.34 -0.51
C ALA A 51 9.97 -8.94 -1.46
N ALA A 52 9.91 -10.27 -1.58
CA ALA A 52 8.92 -10.94 -2.43
C ALA A 52 7.48 -10.69 -1.95
N THR A 53 7.24 -10.71 -0.63
CA THR A 53 5.92 -10.38 -0.09
C THR A 53 5.55 -8.91 -0.38
N HIS A 54 6.49 -7.97 -0.24
CA HIS A 54 6.27 -6.57 -0.63
C HIS A 54 6.02 -6.43 -2.15
N MET A 55 6.75 -7.15 -2.99
CA MET A 55 6.50 -7.16 -4.45
C MET A 55 5.10 -7.68 -4.77
N ALA A 56 4.67 -8.77 -4.13
CA ALA A 56 3.32 -9.31 -4.28
C ALA A 56 2.24 -8.32 -3.80
N ASP A 57 2.50 -7.59 -2.71
CA ASP A 57 1.63 -6.52 -2.23
C ASP A 57 1.46 -5.41 -3.29
N ALA A 58 2.56 -4.84 -3.79
CA ALA A 58 2.50 -3.80 -4.82
C ALA A 58 1.81 -4.27 -6.10
N TRP A 59 2.08 -5.53 -6.52
CA TRP A 59 1.40 -6.14 -7.64
C TRP A 59 -0.11 -6.15 -7.45
N GLY A 60 -0.59 -6.62 -6.29
CA GLY A 60 -2.01 -6.67 -5.95
C GLY A 60 -2.68 -5.29 -5.99
N ARG A 61 -2.00 -4.25 -5.47
CA ARG A 61 -2.51 -2.87 -5.51
C ARG A 61 -2.64 -2.34 -6.93
N LEU A 62 -1.65 -2.60 -7.80
CA LEU A 62 -1.60 -2.06 -9.16
C LEU A 62 -2.50 -2.80 -10.13
N THR A 63 -2.56 -4.13 -10.03
CA THR A 63 -3.27 -4.97 -11.01
C THR A 63 -4.66 -5.39 -10.56
N ARG A 64 -4.93 -5.37 -9.24
CA ARG A 64 -6.10 -5.93 -8.57
C ARG A 64 -6.20 -7.45 -8.64
N ASP A 65 -5.26 -8.10 -9.30
CA ASP A 65 -5.08 -9.54 -9.22
C ASP A 65 -4.19 -9.88 -8.03
N PRO A 66 -4.45 -10.96 -7.29
CA PRO A 66 -3.60 -11.33 -6.18
C PRO A 66 -2.15 -11.47 -6.61
N GLY A 67 -1.26 -10.72 -5.97
CA GLY A 67 0.16 -10.97 -6.08
C GLY A 67 0.48 -12.31 -5.42
N ILE A 68 1.35 -13.10 -6.05
CA ILE A 68 1.71 -14.45 -5.54
C ILE A 68 3.11 -14.40 -4.96
N ALA A 69 3.23 -14.75 -3.68
CA ALA A 69 4.50 -14.97 -3.00
C ALA A 69 4.65 -16.46 -2.67
N LEU A 70 5.83 -17.05 -2.88
CA LEU A 70 6.09 -18.48 -2.66
C LEU A 70 7.41 -18.67 -1.89
N PHE A 71 7.38 -19.39 -0.77
CA PHE A 71 8.55 -19.58 0.08
C PHE A 71 8.71 -21.04 0.52
N THR A 72 9.94 -21.39 0.88
CA THR A 72 10.20 -22.63 1.61
C THR A 72 9.62 -22.56 3.03
N GLY A 73 9.53 -23.69 3.70
CA GLY A 73 9.05 -23.80 5.07
C GLY A 73 9.96 -23.15 6.10
N GLY A 74 9.47 -23.05 7.33
CA GLY A 74 10.21 -22.56 8.48
C GLY A 74 10.73 -21.13 8.30
N PRO A 75 12.06 -20.93 8.20
CA PRO A 75 12.66 -19.60 8.12
C PRO A 75 12.20 -18.79 6.90
N GLY A 76 11.99 -19.43 5.74
CA GLY A 76 11.50 -18.72 4.56
C GLY A 76 10.09 -18.19 4.74
N HIS A 77 9.19 -18.99 5.31
CA HIS A 77 7.87 -18.55 5.72
C HIS A 77 7.95 -17.38 6.73
N ALA A 78 8.74 -17.55 7.79
CA ALA A 78 8.86 -16.55 8.85
C ALA A 78 9.33 -15.19 8.33
N ASN A 79 10.32 -15.16 7.43
CA ASN A 79 10.79 -13.94 6.78
C ASN A 79 9.72 -13.27 5.91
N GLY A 80 8.84 -14.06 5.28
CA GLY A 80 7.77 -13.56 4.42
C GLY A 80 6.55 -13.01 5.17
N VAL A 81 6.34 -13.38 6.45
CA VAL A 81 5.12 -13.04 7.21
C VAL A 81 5.03 -11.56 7.57
N GLY A 82 6.15 -10.92 7.97
CA GLY A 82 6.13 -9.52 8.43
C GLY A 82 5.41 -8.56 7.47
N PRO A 83 5.73 -8.55 6.17
CA PRO A 83 5.09 -7.67 5.21
C PRO A 83 3.60 -7.95 4.93
N LEU A 84 3.06 -9.12 5.32
CA LEU A 84 1.62 -9.39 5.18
C LEU A 84 0.77 -8.38 5.95
N MET A 85 1.28 -7.87 7.08
CA MET A 85 0.59 -6.83 7.85
C MET A 85 0.45 -5.52 7.03
N THR A 86 1.46 -5.19 6.21
CA THR A 86 1.41 -4.06 5.28
C THR A 86 0.33 -4.28 4.22
N ALA A 87 0.32 -5.45 3.58
CA ALA A 87 -0.68 -5.81 2.57
C ALA A 87 -2.11 -5.82 3.14
N LEU A 88 -2.29 -6.35 4.37
CA LEU A 88 -3.60 -6.37 5.06
C LEU A 88 -4.10 -4.95 5.34
N ALA A 89 -3.23 -4.07 5.84
CA ALA A 89 -3.59 -2.68 6.12
C ALA A 89 -3.87 -1.88 4.84
N ALA A 90 -3.15 -2.17 3.75
CA ALA A 90 -3.32 -1.55 2.44
C ALA A 90 -4.45 -2.16 1.60
N GLU A 91 -5.16 -3.16 2.13
CA GLU A 91 -6.27 -3.82 1.43
C GLU A 91 -5.84 -4.40 0.08
N SER A 92 -4.64 -5.00 0.06
CA SER A 92 -4.01 -5.53 -1.13
C SER A 92 -4.31 -7.02 -1.29
N PRO A 93 -4.89 -7.46 -2.41
CA PRO A 93 -5.07 -8.89 -2.66
C PRO A 93 -3.71 -9.55 -2.86
N LEU A 94 -3.41 -10.56 -2.03
CA LEU A 94 -2.15 -11.30 -2.05
C LEU A 94 -2.39 -12.75 -1.62
N VAL A 95 -1.73 -13.71 -2.26
CA VAL A 95 -1.66 -15.10 -1.83
C VAL A 95 -0.21 -15.46 -1.52
N MET A 96 0.05 -15.77 -0.27
CA MET A 96 1.33 -16.31 0.18
C MET A 96 1.23 -17.83 0.28
N LEU A 97 2.09 -18.51 -0.46
CA LEU A 97 2.24 -19.97 -0.47
C LEU A 97 3.52 -20.32 0.27
N SER A 98 3.47 -21.29 1.17
CA SER A 98 4.66 -21.76 1.88
C SER A 98 4.75 -23.27 1.81
N GLY A 99 5.90 -23.81 1.38
CA GLY A 99 6.19 -25.21 1.55
C GLY A 99 6.21 -25.59 3.04
N HIS A 100 6.01 -26.86 3.34
CA HIS A 100 6.00 -27.37 4.70
C HIS A 100 6.67 -28.75 4.72
N VAL A 101 6.98 -29.29 5.90
CA VAL A 101 7.40 -30.67 6.04
C VAL A 101 6.35 -31.63 5.45
N PRO A 102 6.73 -32.81 4.96
CA PRO A 102 5.78 -33.84 4.52
C PRO A 102 4.69 -34.13 5.56
N LEU A 103 3.52 -34.54 5.11
CA LEU A 103 2.37 -34.79 5.99
C LEU A 103 2.67 -35.78 7.13
N ASP A 104 3.45 -36.82 6.85
CA ASP A 104 3.85 -37.84 7.80
C ASP A 104 4.87 -37.37 8.85
N GLN A 105 5.49 -36.19 8.65
CA GLN A 105 6.44 -35.58 9.57
C GLN A 105 5.84 -34.43 10.38
N VAL A 106 4.61 -34.05 10.11
CA VAL A 106 3.96 -32.95 10.85
C VAL A 106 3.76 -33.33 12.33
N GLY A 107 4.29 -32.51 13.22
CA GLY A 107 4.29 -32.73 14.67
C GLY A 107 5.41 -33.63 15.19
N LEU A 108 6.40 -33.96 14.34
CA LEU A 108 7.55 -34.79 14.68
C LEU A 108 8.89 -34.05 14.69
N ASP A 109 8.89 -32.72 14.71
CA ASP A 109 10.08 -31.86 14.57
C ASP A 109 10.86 -32.11 13.26
N GLY A 110 10.12 -32.24 12.13
CA GLY A 110 10.71 -32.36 10.81
C GLY A 110 11.55 -31.13 10.45
N PHE A 111 12.44 -31.28 9.44
CA PHE A 111 13.37 -30.21 9.03
C PHE A 111 12.64 -28.92 8.66
N GLN A 112 12.91 -27.84 9.41
CA GLN A 112 12.25 -26.53 9.27
C GLN A 112 10.73 -26.55 9.57
N GLU A 113 10.26 -27.49 10.37
CA GLU A 113 8.86 -27.50 10.80
C GLU A 113 8.53 -26.23 11.62
N LEU A 114 7.38 -25.63 11.28
CA LEU A 114 6.84 -24.47 11.97
C LEU A 114 5.31 -24.50 11.84
N ARG A 115 4.59 -24.09 12.85
CA ARG A 115 3.12 -23.90 12.76
C ARG A 115 2.80 -22.67 11.89
N GLN A 116 3.04 -22.80 10.60
CA GLN A 116 3.02 -21.69 9.63
C GLN A 116 1.64 -21.06 9.50
N ALA A 117 0.59 -21.87 9.48
CA ALA A 117 -0.78 -21.37 9.40
C ALA A 117 -1.16 -20.51 10.61
N ASP A 118 -0.71 -20.91 11.82
CA ASP A 118 -0.95 -20.15 13.05
C ASP A 118 -0.13 -18.86 13.08
N MET A 119 1.12 -18.92 12.60
CA MET A 119 2.01 -17.75 12.55
C MET A 119 1.47 -16.66 11.63
N ALA A 120 0.94 -17.02 10.47
CA ALA A 120 0.39 -16.07 9.50
C ALA A 120 -1.02 -15.57 9.88
N ALA A 121 -1.81 -16.34 10.63
CA ALA A 121 -3.24 -16.10 10.88
C ALA A 121 -3.58 -14.66 11.31
N PRO A 122 -2.86 -13.99 12.24
CA PRO A 122 -3.19 -12.62 12.65
C PRO A 122 -2.90 -11.56 11.58
N ALA A 123 -2.10 -11.88 10.56
CA ALA A 123 -1.66 -10.95 9.52
C ALA A 123 -2.38 -11.17 8.17
N VAL A 124 -3.33 -12.09 8.09
CA VAL A 124 -4.03 -12.45 6.85
C VAL A 124 -5.55 -12.57 7.05
N LYS A 125 -6.30 -12.63 5.96
CA LYS A 125 -7.74 -12.85 5.98
C LYS A 125 -8.10 -14.30 6.30
N ALA A 126 -7.27 -15.24 5.85
CA ALA A 126 -7.41 -16.67 6.12
C ALA A 126 -6.04 -17.35 5.98
N SER A 127 -5.84 -18.40 6.77
CA SER A 127 -4.63 -19.21 6.74
C SER A 127 -4.98 -20.67 7.02
N TRP A 128 -4.46 -21.60 6.20
CA TRP A 128 -4.66 -23.04 6.41
C TRP A 128 -3.56 -23.87 5.79
N THR A 129 -3.54 -25.16 6.11
CA THR A 129 -2.62 -26.15 5.51
C THR A 129 -3.40 -27.05 4.55
N ALA A 130 -2.85 -27.22 3.34
CA ALA A 130 -3.38 -28.15 2.33
C ALA A 130 -3.34 -29.61 2.83
N LYS A 131 -4.32 -30.41 2.44
CA LYS A 131 -4.49 -31.79 2.94
C LYS A 131 -4.25 -32.87 1.88
N SER A 132 -4.34 -32.53 0.60
CA SER A 132 -4.13 -33.48 -0.50
C SER A 132 -3.72 -32.76 -1.78
N ALA A 133 -2.97 -33.46 -2.64
CA ALA A 133 -2.55 -32.94 -3.94
C ALA A 133 -3.76 -32.66 -4.86
N ALA A 134 -4.78 -33.49 -4.83
CA ALA A 134 -5.99 -33.34 -5.65
C ALA A 134 -6.81 -32.09 -5.27
N ALA A 135 -6.75 -31.65 -4.01
CA ALA A 135 -7.47 -30.45 -3.54
C ALA A 135 -6.69 -29.13 -3.77
N LEU A 136 -5.42 -29.18 -4.21
CA LEU A 136 -4.60 -27.95 -4.37
C LEU A 136 -5.21 -26.93 -5.32
N GLY A 137 -5.90 -27.38 -6.38
CA GLY A 137 -6.59 -26.47 -7.29
C GLY A 137 -7.73 -25.70 -6.59
N GLU A 138 -8.54 -26.38 -5.78
CA GLU A 138 -9.61 -25.76 -4.99
C GLU A 138 -9.04 -24.86 -3.90
N ASP A 139 -7.96 -25.28 -3.22
CA ASP A 139 -7.27 -24.45 -2.22
C ASP A 139 -6.75 -23.14 -2.83
N VAL A 140 -6.15 -23.19 -4.03
CA VAL A 140 -5.69 -21.99 -4.77
C VAL A 140 -6.88 -21.12 -5.17
N ALA A 141 -7.94 -21.71 -5.72
CA ALA A 141 -9.14 -20.97 -6.10
C ALA A 141 -9.75 -20.24 -4.90
N ARG A 142 -9.91 -20.94 -3.78
CA ARG A 142 -10.38 -20.38 -2.51
C ARG A 142 -9.48 -19.26 -2.02
N ALA A 143 -8.14 -19.45 -2.04
CA ALA A 143 -7.18 -18.44 -1.60
C ALA A 143 -7.30 -17.16 -2.43
N MET A 144 -7.34 -17.28 -3.75
CA MET A 144 -7.46 -16.13 -4.65
C MET A 144 -8.83 -15.45 -4.55
N GLN A 145 -9.91 -16.22 -4.39
CA GLN A 145 -11.26 -15.70 -4.18
C GLN A 145 -11.34 -14.90 -2.88
N VAL A 146 -10.85 -15.47 -1.76
CA VAL A 146 -10.86 -14.81 -0.44
C VAL A 146 -9.99 -13.56 -0.46
N ALA A 147 -8.82 -13.60 -1.12
CA ALA A 147 -7.95 -12.43 -1.25
C ALA A 147 -8.64 -11.23 -1.92
N ARG A 148 -9.52 -11.48 -2.90
CA ARG A 148 -10.28 -10.45 -3.65
C ARG A 148 -11.58 -10.03 -2.98
N SER A 149 -12.19 -10.90 -2.14
CA SER A 149 -13.56 -10.71 -1.61
C SER A 149 -13.62 -9.63 -0.54
N GLY A 150 -14.74 -8.93 -0.48
CA GLY A 150 -15.03 -7.96 0.56
C GLY A 150 -13.96 -6.85 0.61
N ARG A 151 -13.33 -6.68 1.77
CA ARG A 151 -12.10 -5.89 1.90
C ARG A 151 -10.94 -6.74 1.42
N PRO A 152 -10.30 -6.44 0.28
CA PRO A 152 -9.19 -7.22 -0.23
C PRO A 152 -8.07 -7.35 0.79
N GLY A 153 -7.28 -8.40 0.71
CA GLY A 153 -6.17 -8.61 1.65
C GLY A 153 -5.45 -9.92 1.44
N PRO A 154 -4.34 -10.15 2.15
CA PRO A 154 -3.52 -11.34 2.02
C PRO A 154 -4.23 -12.59 2.56
N VAL A 155 -3.89 -13.73 1.95
CA VAL A 155 -4.27 -15.09 2.35
C VAL A 155 -3.01 -15.94 2.37
N HIS A 156 -2.92 -16.87 3.31
CA HIS A 156 -1.82 -17.82 3.39
C HIS A 156 -2.29 -19.26 3.22
N LEU A 157 -1.54 -20.03 2.42
CA LEU A 157 -1.69 -21.48 2.23
C LEU A 157 -0.37 -22.17 2.49
N SER A 158 -0.31 -23.01 3.52
CA SER A 158 0.81 -23.89 3.83
C SER A 158 0.65 -25.23 3.09
N ILE A 159 1.68 -25.71 2.41
CA ILE A 159 1.60 -26.89 1.53
C ILE A 159 2.67 -27.87 1.90
N PRO A 160 2.33 -29.05 2.47
CA PRO A 160 3.27 -30.15 2.69
C PRO A 160 3.99 -30.54 1.40
N SER A 161 5.31 -30.73 1.49
CA SER A 161 6.18 -30.89 0.31
C SER A 161 5.92 -32.18 -0.47
N ASP A 162 5.48 -33.24 0.21
CA ASP A 162 5.07 -34.51 -0.42
C ASP A 162 3.86 -34.33 -1.35
N LEU A 163 2.99 -33.36 -1.09
CA LEU A 163 1.83 -33.07 -1.94
C LEU A 163 2.23 -32.51 -3.31
N PHE A 164 3.39 -31.86 -3.42
CA PHE A 164 3.85 -31.34 -4.70
C PHE A 164 4.23 -32.45 -5.69
N GLU A 165 4.81 -33.54 -5.19
CA GLU A 165 5.23 -34.67 -6.03
C GLU A 165 4.15 -35.75 -6.17
N ALA A 166 3.12 -35.72 -5.35
CA ALA A 166 2.06 -36.72 -5.35
C ALA A 166 1.30 -36.72 -6.70
N PRO A 167 1.13 -37.89 -7.35
CA PRO A 167 0.38 -38.00 -8.59
C PRO A 167 -1.12 -37.73 -8.36
N VAL A 168 -1.75 -37.04 -9.32
CA VAL A 168 -3.19 -36.72 -9.29
C VAL A 168 -3.87 -37.42 -10.46
N GLU A 169 -4.77 -38.36 -10.15
CA GLU A 169 -5.62 -39.00 -11.14
C GLU A 169 -6.79 -38.05 -11.53
N GLY A 170 -7.21 -38.10 -12.79
CA GLY A 170 -8.33 -37.24 -13.27
C GLY A 170 -7.99 -35.75 -13.22
N ALA A 171 -6.75 -35.37 -13.45
CA ALA A 171 -6.17 -34.06 -13.27
C ALA A 171 -6.93 -32.90 -13.96
N ASP A 172 -7.67 -33.16 -15.04
CA ASP A 172 -8.49 -32.12 -15.70
C ASP A 172 -9.62 -31.60 -14.79
N GLY A 173 -10.15 -32.45 -13.90
CA GLY A 173 -11.14 -32.07 -12.89
C GLY A 173 -10.55 -31.39 -11.65
N ALA A 174 -9.23 -31.54 -11.41
CA ALA A 174 -8.55 -30.96 -10.25
C ALA A 174 -8.20 -29.48 -10.42
N ILE A 175 -8.33 -28.91 -11.63
CA ILE A 175 -8.09 -27.50 -11.92
C ILE A 175 -9.44 -26.81 -12.09
N PRO A 176 -9.88 -25.97 -11.12
CA PRO A 176 -11.20 -25.35 -11.15
C PRO A 176 -11.40 -24.43 -12.38
N ALA A 177 -12.68 -24.23 -12.75
CA ALA A 177 -13.03 -23.26 -13.78
C ALA A 177 -12.68 -21.82 -13.37
N ALA A 178 -12.46 -20.93 -14.34
CA ALA A 178 -11.98 -19.56 -14.09
C ALA A 178 -12.89 -18.74 -13.14
N GLU A 179 -14.18 -19.07 -13.10
CA GLU A 179 -15.17 -18.43 -12.22
C GLU A 179 -14.90 -18.69 -10.74
N ALA A 180 -14.36 -19.86 -10.40
CA ALA A 180 -14.07 -20.26 -9.00
C ALA A 180 -13.02 -19.35 -8.32
N PHE A 181 -12.20 -18.68 -9.12
CA PHE A 181 -11.16 -17.76 -8.62
C PHE A 181 -11.65 -16.33 -8.39
N ARG A 182 -12.87 -16.01 -8.79
CA ARG A 182 -13.45 -14.66 -8.73
C ARG A 182 -14.24 -14.45 -7.45
N ALA A 183 -14.16 -13.24 -6.89
CA ALA A 183 -15.05 -12.83 -5.81
C ALA A 183 -16.47 -12.65 -6.34
N VAL A 184 -17.46 -13.00 -5.51
CA VAL A 184 -18.86 -12.64 -5.77
C VAL A 184 -19.09 -11.27 -5.13
N PRO A 185 -19.38 -10.21 -5.93
CA PRO A 185 -19.56 -8.88 -5.39
C PRO A 185 -20.81 -8.79 -4.50
N ALA A 186 -20.69 -8.05 -3.40
CA ALA A 186 -21.80 -7.67 -2.53
C ALA A 186 -22.20 -6.21 -2.83
N PRO A 187 -23.21 -5.95 -3.70
CA PRO A 187 -23.59 -4.61 -4.08
C PRO A 187 -24.37 -3.88 -2.98
N LEU A 188 -24.34 -2.55 -2.99
CA LEU A 188 -25.20 -1.73 -2.17
C LEU A 188 -26.62 -1.73 -2.76
N ALA A 189 -27.65 -1.90 -1.93
CA ALA A 189 -29.04 -1.82 -2.37
C ALA A 189 -29.41 -0.38 -2.81
N ASP A 190 -30.16 -0.25 -3.90
CA ASP A 190 -30.56 1.06 -4.47
C ASP A 190 -31.26 1.96 -3.44
N ARG A 191 -32.21 1.42 -2.67
CA ARG A 191 -32.89 2.15 -1.60
C ARG A 191 -31.93 2.72 -0.55
N THR A 192 -30.86 1.99 -0.25
CA THR A 192 -29.83 2.45 0.70
C THR A 192 -28.99 3.57 0.06
N ALA A 193 -28.61 3.42 -1.20
CA ALA A 193 -27.91 4.47 -1.93
C ALA A 193 -28.76 5.75 -2.03
N GLU A 194 -30.07 5.63 -2.29
CA GLU A 194 -31.01 6.75 -2.31
C GLU A 194 -31.08 7.48 -0.96
N ALA A 195 -31.10 6.74 0.15
CA ALA A 195 -31.07 7.31 1.49
C ALA A 195 -29.75 8.06 1.77
N VAL A 196 -28.60 7.46 1.40
CA VAL A 196 -27.27 8.10 1.54
C VAL A 196 -27.19 9.38 0.71
N ILE A 197 -27.60 9.36 -0.55
CA ILE A 197 -27.61 10.56 -1.43
C ILE A 197 -28.57 11.63 -0.88
N ALA A 198 -29.72 11.24 -0.31
CA ALA A 198 -30.63 12.20 0.31
C ALA A 198 -30.03 12.83 1.59
N ASP A 199 -29.32 12.05 2.41
CA ASP A 199 -28.63 12.57 3.59
C ASP A 199 -27.51 13.54 3.22
N LEU A 200 -26.70 13.17 2.22
CA LEU A 200 -25.64 14.04 1.68
C LEU A 200 -26.22 15.36 1.13
N ALA A 201 -27.35 15.31 0.44
CA ALA A 201 -28.00 16.52 -0.11
C ALA A 201 -28.56 17.46 0.98
N ARG A 202 -28.98 16.91 2.15
CA ARG A 202 -29.51 17.69 3.27
C ARG A 202 -28.44 18.26 4.19
N ALA A 203 -27.27 17.64 4.26
CA ALA A 203 -26.17 18.08 5.11
C ALA A 203 -25.63 19.45 4.65
N LYS A 204 -25.15 20.27 5.57
CA LYS A 204 -24.57 21.58 5.24
C LYS A 204 -23.14 21.46 4.72
N ARG A 205 -22.33 20.59 5.34
CA ARG A 205 -20.91 20.37 5.04
C ARG A 205 -20.57 18.87 4.94
N PRO A 206 -21.15 18.17 3.94
CA PRO A 206 -20.95 16.74 3.78
C PRO A 206 -19.59 16.42 3.19
N LEU A 207 -19.02 15.25 3.58
CA LEU A 207 -17.80 14.68 3.01
C LEU A 207 -18.00 13.19 2.73
N VAL A 208 -17.33 12.69 1.69
CA VAL A 208 -17.14 11.26 1.47
C VAL A 208 -15.67 10.93 1.65
N LEU A 209 -15.35 10.00 2.55
CA LEU A 209 -13.98 9.52 2.79
C LEU A 209 -13.84 8.10 2.28
N THR A 210 -12.81 7.86 1.48
CA THR A 210 -12.52 6.55 0.89
C THR A 210 -11.18 6.01 1.36
N GLY A 211 -11.02 4.70 1.38
CA GLY A 211 -9.83 3.99 1.85
C GLY A 211 -9.00 3.33 0.73
N PRO A 212 -8.01 2.50 1.10
CA PRO A 212 -7.03 1.91 0.18
C PRO A 212 -7.64 1.12 -0.99
N THR A 213 -8.78 0.45 -0.81
CA THR A 213 -9.47 -0.26 -1.93
C THR A 213 -9.73 0.65 -3.14
N MET A 214 -9.82 1.97 -2.94
CA MET A 214 -10.05 2.97 -3.98
C MET A 214 -8.75 3.56 -4.58
N ALA A 215 -7.58 3.00 -4.29
CA ALA A 215 -6.27 3.50 -4.74
C ALA A 215 -5.98 3.28 -6.23
N ASN A 216 -6.67 2.35 -6.87
CA ASN A 216 -6.46 1.98 -8.28
C ASN A 216 -7.20 2.89 -9.28
N ASP A 217 -6.97 2.67 -10.58
CA ASP A 217 -7.56 3.47 -11.66
C ASP A 217 -9.09 3.50 -11.60
N ARG A 218 -9.74 2.33 -11.41
CA ARG A 218 -11.20 2.26 -11.29
C ARG A 218 -11.73 3.01 -10.08
N GLY A 219 -11.05 2.88 -8.94
CA GLY A 219 -11.40 3.61 -7.71
C GLY A 219 -11.26 5.13 -7.89
N ARG A 220 -10.24 5.58 -8.63
CA ARG A 220 -10.05 7.00 -8.95
C ARG A 220 -11.19 7.52 -9.83
N GLU A 221 -11.52 6.81 -10.92
CA GLU A 221 -12.65 7.15 -11.79
C GLU A 221 -13.96 7.29 -10.99
N LEU A 222 -14.24 6.33 -10.12
CA LEU A 222 -15.46 6.34 -9.31
C LEU A 222 -15.48 7.49 -8.29
N ARG A 223 -14.32 7.84 -7.69
CA ARG A 223 -14.23 9.00 -6.78
C ARG A 223 -14.52 10.31 -7.52
N VAL A 224 -13.93 10.48 -8.70
CA VAL A 224 -14.18 11.65 -9.56
C VAL A 224 -15.66 11.71 -9.97
N SER A 225 -16.19 10.62 -10.53
CA SER A 225 -17.59 10.55 -10.96
C SER A 225 -18.57 10.82 -9.79
N LEU A 226 -18.29 10.26 -8.61
CA LEU A 226 -19.14 10.49 -7.43
C LEU A 226 -19.12 11.97 -7.00
N ALA A 227 -17.96 12.60 -7.01
CA ALA A 227 -17.84 14.04 -6.72
C ALA A 227 -18.59 14.89 -7.76
N GLU A 228 -18.48 14.57 -9.04
CA GLU A 228 -19.14 15.28 -10.14
C GLU A 228 -20.66 15.18 -10.07
N VAL A 229 -21.21 13.94 -9.94
CA VAL A 229 -22.67 13.74 -9.96
C VAL A 229 -23.35 14.24 -8.69
N THR A 230 -22.64 14.35 -7.56
CA THR A 230 -23.21 14.81 -6.29
C THR A 230 -22.86 16.26 -5.97
N GLY A 231 -21.77 16.79 -6.51
CA GLY A 231 -21.18 18.06 -6.10
C GLY A 231 -20.62 18.04 -4.68
N ILE A 232 -20.26 16.84 -4.16
CA ILE A 232 -19.77 16.65 -2.79
C ILE A 232 -18.31 16.20 -2.83
N PRO A 233 -17.43 16.75 -1.95
CA PRO A 233 -16.03 16.37 -1.94
C PRO A 233 -15.85 14.90 -1.57
N VAL A 234 -15.05 14.18 -2.37
CA VAL A 234 -14.67 12.79 -2.14
C VAL A 234 -13.16 12.72 -1.90
N LEU A 235 -12.76 12.39 -0.67
CA LEU A 235 -11.37 12.35 -0.25
C LEU A 235 -10.85 10.90 -0.22
N PHE A 236 -9.59 10.75 -0.62
CA PHE A 236 -8.89 9.48 -0.58
C PHE A 236 -7.81 9.49 0.50
N MET A 237 -7.83 8.48 1.38
CA MET A 237 -6.95 8.41 2.55
C MET A 237 -6.33 7.01 2.68
N GLU A 238 -5.04 6.89 2.40
CA GLU A 238 -4.28 5.63 2.50
C GLU A 238 -3.04 5.72 3.40
N SER A 239 -2.68 6.92 3.86
CA SER A 239 -1.48 7.14 4.66
C SER A 239 -1.67 6.73 6.12
N PRO A 240 -0.63 6.19 6.80
CA PRO A 240 -0.68 5.94 8.24
C PRO A 240 -0.78 7.24 9.06
N ARG A 241 -0.47 8.38 8.44
CA ARG A 241 -0.63 9.71 9.07
C ARG A 241 -2.08 10.16 9.14
N GLY A 242 -2.98 9.55 8.35
CA GLY A 242 -4.40 9.87 8.35
C GLY A 242 -4.67 11.35 8.10
N ILE A 243 -5.30 12.04 9.05
CA ILE A 243 -5.60 13.46 8.97
C ILE A 243 -4.37 14.37 8.91
N ALA A 244 -3.22 13.89 9.33
CA ALA A 244 -1.93 14.59 9.26
C ALA A 244 -1.12 14.21 8.02
N ASP A 245 -1.72 13.54 7.04
CA ASP A 245 -1.08 13.26 5.76
C ASP A 245 -0.82 14.58 5.01
N PRO A 246 0.45 14.96 4.80
CA PRO A 246 0.76 16.24 4.19
C PRO A 246 0.36 16.34 2.71
N SER A 247 0.07 15.20 2.05
CA SER A 247 -0.49 15.22 0.69
C SER A 247 -1.92 15.78 0.66
N LEU A 248 -2.63 15.72 1.79
CA LEU A 248 -3.98 16.25 1.96
C LEU A 248 -4.03 17.71 2.43
N GLY A 249 -2.88 18.41 2.48
CA GLY A 249 -2.81 19.81 2.86
C GLY A 249 -3.42 20.08 4.23
N ALA A 250 -4.30 21.09 4.31
CA ALA A 250 -4.99 21.49 5.52
C ALA A 250 -6.33 20.75 5.74
N VAL A 251 -6.44 19.50 5.33
CA VAL A 251 -7.68 18.68 5.41
C VAL A 251 -8.26 18.61 6.82
N ALA A 252 -7.42 18.64 7.85
CA ALA A 252 -7.87 18.61 9.24
C ALA A 252 -8.83 19.78 9.57
N ASP A 253 -8.61 20.95 8.96
CA ASP A 253 -9.44 22.14 9.19
C ASP A 253 -10.85 21.99 8.62
N VAL A 254 -11.02 21.24 7.53
CA VAL A 254 -12.34 20.99 6.93
C VAL A 254 -13.05 19.79 7.57
N LEU A 255 -12.31 18.78 8.01
CA LEU A 255 -12.89 17.65 8.77
C LEU A 255 -13.56 18.13 10.07
N ALA A 256 -12.95 19.11 10.76
CA ALA A 256 -13.52 19.70 11.98
C ALA A 256 -14.82 20.47 11.74
N GLN A 257 -15.14 20.83 10.50
CA GLN A 257 -16.33 21.57 10.12
C GLN A 257 -17.43 20.68 9.54
N ALA A 258 -17.12 19.42 9.22
CA ALA A 258 -18.08 18.50 8.60
C ALA A 258 -19.24 18.17 9.55
N ASP A 259 -20.47 18.19 9.03
CA ASP A 259 -21.69 17.81 9.78
C ASP A 259 -22.19 16.40 9.41
N LEU A 260 -21.76 15.88 8.26
CA LEU A 260 -22.00 14.50 7.81
C LEU A 260 -20.79 13.94 7.08
N VAL A 261 -20.34 12.77 7.48
CA VAL A 261 -19.24 12.03 6.81
C VAL A 261 -19.72 10.66 6.37
N VAL A 262 -19.63 10.38 5.08
CA VAL A 262 -19.82 9.04 4.53
C VAL A 262 -18.47 8.32 4.45
N LEU A 263 -18.32 7.25 5.21
CA LEU A 263 -17.17 6.35 5.19
C LEU A 263 -17.45 5.24 4.16
N LEU A 264 -16.93 5.42 2.95
CA LEU A 264 -17.10 4.47 1.84
C LEU A 264 -15.87 3.55 1.78
N GLY A 265 -15.94 2.41 2.44
CA GLY A 265 -14.83 1.49 2.62
C GLY A 265 -13.69 2.04 3.50
N LYS A 266 -13.85 3.21 4.10
CA LYS A 266 -12.87 3.81 5.01
C LYS A 266 -13.18 3.42 6.45
N LYS A 267 -12.20 2.84 7.14
CA LYS A 267 -12.31 2.52 8.57
C LYS A 267 -12.35 3.80 9.41
N LEU A 268 -13.18 3.83 10.44
CA LEU A 268 -13.14 4.85 11.48
C LEU A 268 -12.14 4.43 12.57
N ASP A 269 -10.87 4.61 12.28
CA ASP A 269 -9.74 4.15 13.08
C ASP A 269 -8.85 5.31 13.57
N PHE A 270 -7.62 4.97 14.00
CA PHE A 270 -6.64 5.96 14.46
C PHE A 270 -6.30 7.02 13.42
N THR A 271 -6.40 6.71 12.11
CA THR A 271 -6.12 7.66 11.03
C THR A 271 -7.14 8.80 10.99
N LEU A 272 -8.35 8.57 11.51
CA LEU A 272 -9.43 9.55 11.68
C LEU A 272 -9.65 9.91 13.16
N LYS A 273 -8.67 9.63 14.06
CA LYS A 273 -8.79 9.88 15.49
C LYS A 273 -10.08 9.32 16.08
N PHE A 274 -10.54 8.18 15.55
CA PHE A 274 -11.76 7.49 15.97
C PHE A 274 -13.03 8.34 15.90
N GLY A 275 -13.08 9.35 15.02
CA GLY A 275 -14.23 10.25 14.87
C GLY A 275 -14.47 11.20 16.03
N ARG A 276 -13.47 11.46 16.88
CA ARG A 276 -13.59 12.23 18.12
C ARG A 276 -13.22 13.71 17.92
N PRO A 277 -13.76 14.61 18.76
CA PRO A 277 -13.25 15.96 18.85
C PRO A 277 -11.76 16.00 19.25
N PRO A 278 -11.00 17.01 18.82
CA PRO A 278 -11.40 18.15 17.97
C PRO A 278 -11.37 17.85 16.47
N THR A 279 -11.03 16.63 16.05
CA THR A 279 -10.92 16.26 14.63
C THR A 279 -12.25 16.33 13.90
N PHE A 280 -13.32 15.92 14.57
CA PHE A 280 -14.70 16.06 14.11
C PHE A 280 -15.51 16.76 15.21
N ASP A 281 -16.48 17.57 14.80
CA ASP A 281 -17.44 18.12 15.75
C ASP A 281 -18.18 17.00 16.51
N ALA A 282 -18.54 17.24 17.77
CA ALA A 282 -19.27 16.26 18.58
C ALA A 282 -20.64 15.90 17.97
N ALA A 283 -21.26 16.83 17.23
CA ALA A 283 -22.53 16.63 16.54
C ALA A 283 -22.37 16.05 15.11
N CYS A 284 -21.14 15.89 14.61
CA CYS A 284 -20.89 15.30 13.29
C CYS A 284 -21.46 13.88 13.21
N ARG A 285 -22.27 13.62 12.19
CA ARG A 285 -22.90 12.33 11.93
C ARG A 285 -22.12 11.53 10.91
N PHE A 286 -22.25 10.21 10.98
CA PHE A 286 -21.54 9.28 10.09
C PHE A 286 -22.53 8.34 9.40
N VAL A 287 -22.26 8.07 8.13
CA VAL A 287 -22.76 6.91 7.39
C VAL A 287 -21.60 5.99 7.17
N GLN A 288 -21.76 4.68 7.42
CA GLN A 288 -20.70 3.71 7.13
C GLN A 288 -21.16 2.63 6.18
N ILE A 289 -20.50 2.55 5.03
CA ILE A 289 -20.64 1.50 4.03
C ILE A 289 -19.32 0.74 4.01
N ASP A 290 -19.33 -0.51 4.44
CA ASP A 290 -18.11 -1.30 4.62
C ASP A 290 -18.39 -2.78 4.33
N PRO A 291 -17.51 -3.51 3.62
CA PRO A 291 -17.69 -4.93 3.41
C PRO A 291 -17.46 -5.77 4.68
N ASP A 292 -16.83 -5.20 5.72
CA ASP A 292 -16.56 -5.85 7.00
C ASP A 292 -17.55 -5.38 8.08
N PRO A 293 -18.53 -6.24 8.49
CA PRO A 293 -19.48 -5.88 9.54
C PRO A 293 -18.81 -5.60 10.90
N GLU A 294 -17.64 -6.20 11.16
CA GLU A 294 -16.89 -5.90 12.38
C GLU A 294 -16.29 -4.50 12.36
N ALA A 295 -15.87 -3.99 11.19
CA ALA A 295 -15.41 -2.61 11.06
C ALA A 295 -16.53 -1.63 11.41
N ILE A 296 -17.76 -1.91 10.99
CA ILE A 296 -18.96 -1.15 11.36
C ILE A 296 -19.17 -1.20 12.88
N GLY A 297 -19.10 -2.39 13.48
CA GLY A 297 -19.21 -2.56 14.93
C GLY A 297 -18.10 -1.83 15.72
N ARG A 298 -16.87 -1.86 15.22
CA ARG A 298 -15.76 -1.10 15.82
C ARG A 298 -16.00 0.42 15.78
N ALA A 299 -16.48 0.94 14.66
CA ALA A 299 -16.81 2.36 14.51
C ALA A 299 -17.92 2.80 15.49
N ALA A 300 -18.96 2.01 15.63
CA ALA A 300 -20.04 2.28 16.58
C ALA A 300 -19.51 2.36 18.02
N ARG A 301 -18.66 1.43 18.42
CA ARG A 301 -18.00 1.47 19.75
C ARG A 301 -17.08 2.68 19.91
N ALA A 302 -16.33 3.05 18.87
CA ALA A 302 -15.38 4.16 18.93
C ALA A 302 -16.07 5.52 19.13
N LEU A 303 -17.24 5.71 18.51
CA LEU A 303 -18.02 6.94 18.64
C LEU A 303 -18.74 7.04 20.00
N GLY A 304 -19.11 5.92 20.60
CA GLY A 304 -19.65 5.84 21.98
C GLY A 304 -20.98 6.54 22.23
N ALA A 305 -21.42 7.43 21.34
CA ALA A 305 -22.68 8.18 21.46
C ALA A 305 -23.75 7.61 20.54
N PRO A 306 -24.93 7.23 21.06
CA PRO A 306 -26.05 6.81 20.24
C PRO A 306 -26.44 7.90 19.22
N GLY A 307 -26.74 7.48 17.97
CA GLY A 307 -27.24 8.39 16.93
C GLY A 307 -26.17 9.14 16.12
N ARG A 308 -24.87 8.98 16.42
CA ARG A 308 -23.83 9.55 15.54
C ARG A 308 -23.63 8.74 14.25
N ILE A 309 -23.85 7.43 14.26
CA ILE A 309 -23.97 6.64 13.03
C ILE A 309 -25.45 6.60 12.65
N VAL A 310 -25.79 7.27 11.57
CA VAL A 310 -27.19 7.42 11.13
C VAL A 310 -27.63 6.36 10.13
N LEU A 311 -26.67 5.71 9.43
CA LEU A 311 -26.92 4.63 8.50
C LEU A 311 -25.70 3.74 8.42
N THR A 312 -25.92 2.43 8.33
CA THR A 312 -24.88 1.44 8.05
C THR A 312 -25.31 0.52 6.92
N ALA A 313 -24.35 0.04 6.13
CA ALA A 313 -24.59 -0.99 5.11
C ALA A 313 -23.37 -1.88 4.94
N VAL A 314 -23.61 -3.19 4.82
CA VAL A 314 -22.57 -4.15 4.42
C VAL A 314 -22.60 -4.26 2.91
N ALA A 315 -21.55 -3.76 2.25
CA ALA A 315 -21.41 -3.81 0.80
C ALA A 315 -19.95 -3.61 0.39
N ASP A 316 -19.55 -4.20 -0.73
CA ASP A 316 -18.20 -4.02 -1.30
C ASP A 316 -18.02 -2.59 -1.79
N THR A 317 -16.84 -2.02 -1.53
CA THR A 317 -16.56 -0.59 -1.71
C THR A 317 -16.77 -0.12 -3.16
N LEU A 318 -16.24 -0.85 -4.16
CA LEU A 318 -16.37 -0.45 -5.57
C LEU A 318 -17.80 -0.59 -6.09
N PRO A 319 -18.52 -1.73 -5.90
CA PRO A 319 -19.93 -1.82 -6.25
C PRO A 319 -20.82 -0.79 -5.53
N ALA A 320 -20.51 -0.48 -4.27
CA ALA A 320 -21.22 0.57 -3.55
C ALA A 320 -20.99 1.96 -4.15
N ALA A 321 -19.74 2.28 -4.54
CA ALA A 321 -19.42 3.52 -5.24
C ALA A 321 -20.15 3.62 -6.58
N GLU A 322 -20.17 2.54 -7.38
CA GLU A 322 -20.92 2.47 -8.65
C GLU A 322 -22.41 2.73 -8.45
N CYS A 323 -22.99 2.13 -7.42
CA CYS A 323 -24.40 2.34 -7.07
C CYS A 323 -24.66 3.81 -6.67
N LEU A 324 -23.80 4.40 -5.83
CA LEU A 324 -23.92 5.81 -5.43
C LEU A 324 -23.79 6.77 -6.61
N VAL A 325 -22.87 6.52 -7.54
CA VAL A 325 -22.72 7.30 -8.79
C VAL A 325 -24.00 7.22 -9.62
N ARG A 326 -24.51 6.01 -9.86
CA ARG A 326 -25.71 5.77 -10.66
C ARG A 326 -26.96 6.43 -10.06
N VAL A 327 -27.12 6.36 -8.73
CA VAL A 327 -28.25 6.98 -8.02
C VAL A 327 -28.08 8.49 -7.92
N GLY A 328 -26.85 8.97 -7.64
CA GLY A 328 -26.53 10.40 -7.58
C GLY A 328 -26.80 11.14 -8.88
N ALA A 329 -26.50 10.51 -10.02
CA ALA A 329 -26.73 11.09 -11.35
C ALA A 329 -28.22 11.39 -11.67
N ARG A 330 -29.16 10.89 -10.84
CA ARG A 330 -30.60 11.19 -10.97
C ARG A 330 -31.01 12.52 -10.35
N ARG A 331 -30.08 13.23 -9.71
CA ARG A 331 -30.30 14.51 -9.02
C ARG A 331 -29.37 15.58 -9.56
N ALA A 332 -29.74 16.83 -9.41
CA ALA A 332 -28.82 17.93 -9.71
C ALA A 332 -27.67 17.95 -8.69
N PRO A 333 -26.42 18.14 -9.14
CA PRO A 333 -25.29 18.24 -8.24
C PRO A 333 -25.38 19.50 -7.38
N ARG A 334 -24.86 19.43 -6.18
CA ARG A 334 -24.79 20.54 -5.24
C ARG A 334 -23.82 21.62 -5.73
N ARG A 335 -24.11 22.89 -5.46
CA ARG A 335 -23.27 24.05 -5.84
C ARG A 335 -23.35 25.13 -4.75
N ASP A 336 -22.59 24.97 -3.66
CA ASP A 336 -22.66 25.86 -2.48
C ASP A 336 -21.30 26.33 -1.95
N GLY A 337 -20.23 26.18 -2.73
CA GLY A 337 -18.89 26.62 -2.34
C GLY A 337 -18.14 25.65 -1.41
N TRP A 338 -18.83 24.70 -0.76
CA TRP A 338 -18.16 23.78 0.17
C TRP A 338 -17.11 22.89 -0.50
N THR A 339 -17.39 22.44 -1.73
CA THR A 339 -16.44 21.64 -2.51
C THR A 339 -15.18 22.40 -2.83
N GLU A 340 -15.32 23.68 -3.19
CA GLU A 340 -14.21 24.61 -3.45
C GLU A 340 -13.37 24.85 -2.18
N ASP A 341 -14.02 25.03 -1.02
CA ASP A 341 -13.33 25.18 0.28
C ASP A 341 -12.48 23.95 0.60
N VAL A 342 -13.05 22.75 0.46
CA VAL A 342 -12.34 21.48 0.70
C VAL A 342 -11.19 21.30 -0.28
N GLN A 343 -11.40 21.58 -1.57
CA GLN A 343 -10.34 21.47 -2.57
C GLN A 343 -9.21 22.49 -2.33
N SER A 344 -9.57 23.71 -1.89
CA SER A 344 -8.60 24.73 -1.50
C SER A 344 -7.76 24.28 -0.31
N ALA A 345 -8.39 23.70 0.72
CA ALA A 345 -7.68 23.15 1.87
C ALA A 345 -6.72 22.02 1.49
N ILE A 346 -7.13 21.08 0.62
CA ILE A 346 -6.27 19.98 0.15
C ILE A 346 -5.07 20.52 -0.64
N ARG A 347 -5.27 21.54 -1.48
CA ARG A 347 -4.19 22.14 -2.28
C ARG A 347 -3.31 23.10 -1.50
N TYR A 348 -3.73 23.50 -0.32
CA TYR A 348 -2.99 24.47 0.48
C TYR A 348 -1.58 23.96 0.82
N ARG A 349 -0.59 24.79 0.53
CA ARG A 349 0.80 24.62 0.99
C ARG A 349 1.28 25.98 1.47
N PRO A 350 2.04 26.04 2.59
CA PRO A 350 2.61 27.28 3.10
C PRO A 350 3.45 28.00 2.03
N ALA A 351 3.27 29.31 1.88
CA ALA A 351 3.93 30.10 0.84
C ALA A 351 5.45 30.08 0.97
N GLU A 352 5.95 30.03 2.21
CA GLU A 352 7.39 29.94 2.52
C GLU A 352 8.07 28.70 1.94
N TRP A 353 7.33 27.64 1.62
CA TRP A 353 7.91 26.44 0.98
C TRP A 353 8.50 26.72 -0.40
N THR A 354 8.07 27.82 -1.06
CA THR A 354 8.61 28.22 -2.37
C THR A 354 10.00 28.85 -2.25
N THR A 355 10.30 29.43 -1.09
CA THR A 355 11.53 30.19 -0.83
C THR A 355 12.50 29.48 0.11
N LEU A 356 12.14 28.31 0.67
CA LEU A 356 13.05 27.55 1.50
C LEU A 356 14.32 27.23 0.72
N ALA A 357 15.40 27.88 1.17
CA ALA A 357 16.73 27.73 0.59
C ALA A 357 17.38 26.44 1.09
N THR A 358 18.11 25.78 0.21
CA THR A 358 19.02 24.69 0.58
C THR A 358 20.25 25.27 1.27
N ARG A 359 20.69 24.65 2.34
CA ARG A 359 21.99 24.96 2.96
C ARG A 359 23.11 24.40 2.10
N GLU A 360 24.31 24.97 2.23
CA GLU A 360 25.48 24.44 1.56
C GLU A 360 25.74 22.99 2.01
N GLY A 361 25.85 22.07 1.05
CA GLY A 361 26.11 20.64 1.28
C GLY A 361 24.88 19.78 1.67
N ALA A 362 23.68 20.38 1.86
CA ALA A 362 22.46 19.61 2.14
C ALA A 362 21.24 20.26 1.49
N VAL A 363 20.37 19.43 0.90
CA VAL A 363 19.17 19.86 0.17
C VAL A 363 17.96 19.83 1.10
N HIS A 364 17.19 20.91 1.19
CA HIS A 364 15.93 20.85 1.94
C HIS A 364 14.96 19.88 1.23
N PRO A 365 14.30 18.93 1.94
CA PRO A 365 13.44 17.91 1.33
C PRO A 365 12.34 18.44 0.42
N VAL A 366 11.83 19.65 0.66
CA VAL A 366 10.83 20.28 -0.22
C VAL A 366 11.35 20.55 -1.62
N ALA A 367 12.66 20.81 -1.77
CA ALA A 367 13.27 21.01 -3.09
C ALA A 367 13.30 19.72 -3.90
N VAL A 368 13.52 18.59 -3.22
CA VAL A 368 13.40 17.25 -3.84
C VAL A 368 11.96 17.00 -4.28
N GLY A 369 11.00 17.30 -3.42
CA GLY A 369 9.58 17.18 -3.74
C GLY A 369 9.18 18.01 -4.97
N ARG A 370 9.70 19.26 -5.09
CA ARG A 370 9.46 20.10 -6.27
C ARG A 370 10.04 19.49 -7.55
N ALA A 371 11.28 19.01 -7.51
CA ALA A 371 11.90 18.40 -8.68
C ALA A 371 11.15 17.16 -9.17
N ILE A 372 10.68 16.30 -8.25
CA ILE A 372 9.87 15.14 -8.57
C ILE A 372 8.49 15.56 -9.10
N ARG A 373 7.82 16.54 -8.48
CA ARG A 373 6.56 17.10 -8.96
C ARG A 373 6.67 17.60 -10.40
N ASP A 374 7.72 18.36 -10.70
CA ASP A 374 7.94 18.94 -12.02
C ASP A 374 8.25 17.86 -13.07
N TYR A 375 8.83 16.74 -12.65
CA TYR A 375 8.96 15.54 -13.48
C TYR A 375 7.59 14.92 -13.77
N PHE A 376 6.75 14.67 -12.75
CA PHE A 376 5.41 14.08 -12.92
C PHE A 376 4.46 14.97 -13.73
N ALA A 377 4.61 16.29 -13.67
CA ALA A 377 3.83 17.21 -14.51
C ALA A 377 4.10 16.99 -16.01
N ARG A 378 5.31 16.49 -16.37
CA ARG A 378 5.68 16.16 -17.75
C ARG A 378 5.40 14.71 -18.14
N ASP A 379 5.24 13.82 -17.16
CA ASP A 379 4.95 12.41 -17.35
C ASP A 379 3.81 11.95 -16.41
N PRO A 380 2.54 12.29 -16.73
CA PRO A 380 1.39 11.96 -15.87
C PRO A 380 1.12 10.45 -15.74
N GLY A 381 1.72 9.63 -16.63
CA GLY A 381 1.62 8.16 -16.59
C GLY A 381 2.61 7.50 -15.63
N ALA A 382 3.55 8.25 -15.08
CA ALA A 382 4.54 7.73 -14.16
C ALA A 382 3.90 7.24 -12.84
N VAL A 383 4.53 6.22 -12.23
CA VAL A 383 4.13 5.66 -10.95
C VAL A 383 5.00 6.24 -9.84
N TYR A 384 4.36 6.83 -8.84
CA TYR A 384 5.04 7.32 -7.65
C TYR A 384 5.01 6.26 -6.55
N VAL A 385 6.19 5.91 -6.04
CA VAL A 385 6.35 5.05 -4.87
C VAL A 385 6.91 5.88 -3.73
N SER A 386 6.34 5.76 -2.54
CA SER A 386 6.81 6.46 -1.35
C SER A 386 6.97 5.52 -0.17
N ASP A 387 8.14 5.54 0.44
CA ASP A 387 8.44 4.76 1.64
C ASP A 387 8.87 5.70 2.78
N GLY A 388 8.46 5.36 3.95
CA GLY A 388 8.66 5.90 5.28
C GLY A 388 9.51 7.13 5.55
N GLY A 389 9.43 7.59 6.80
CA GLY A 389 10.26 8.65 7.34
C GLY A 389 9.77 10.08 7.09
N GLU A 390 10.46 11.03 7.71
CA GLU A 390 10.12 12.46 7.65
C GLU A 390 10.39 13.04 6.25
N TYR A 391 11.49 12.62 5.62
CA TYR A 391 11.85 13.03 4.27
C TYR A 391 10.74 12.76 3.25
N SER A 392 10.22 11.53 3.21
CA SER A 392 9.23 11.15 2.20
C SER A 392 7.91 11.89 2.35
N GLN A 393 7.57 12.38 3.55
CA GLN A 393 6.40 13.21 3.77
C GLN A 393 6.50 14.59 3.10
N TRP A 394 7.69 15.19 3.07
CA TRP A 394 7.94 16.42 2.31
C TRP A 394 7.74 16.20 0.81
N VAL A 395 8.21 15.04 0.31
CA VAL A 395 8.02 14.69 -1.10
C VAL A 395 6.55 14.42 -1.39
N GLN A 396 5.86 13.62 -0.55
CA GLN A 396 4.41 13.36 -0.68
C GLN A 396 3.58 14.64 -0.68
N ALA A 397 3.94 15.63 0.15
CA ALA A 397 3.27 16.92 0.18
C ALA A 397 3.36 17.69 -1.15
N SER A 398 4.35 17.41 -1.97
CA SER A 398 4.66 18.14 -3.20
C SER A 398 4.20 17.43 -4.46
N VAL A 399 4.14 16.09 -4.46
CA VAL A 399 3.88 15.26 -5.64
C VAL A 399 2.39 14.92 -5.74
N ASP A 400 1.79 15.27 -6.86
CA ASP A 400 0.46 14.82 -7.27
C ASP A 400 0.62 13.79 -8.40
N ALA A 401 0.50 12.51 -8.06
CA ALA A 401 0.64 11.40 -9.00
C ALA A 401 -0.70 10.66 -9.12
N SER A 402 -1.10 10.38 -10.36
CA SER A 402 -2.32 9.62 -10.65
C SER A 402 -2.27 8.19 -10.13
N THR A 403 -1.09 7.57 -10.19
CA THR A 403 -0.83 6.23 -9.63
C THR A 403 0.26 6.35 -8.57
N ARG A 404 -0.08 5.96 -7.33
CA ARG A 404 0.90 5.97 -6.24
C ARG A 404 0.79 4.72 -5.37
N ILE A 405 1.92 4.31 -4.81
CA ILE A 405 2.04 3.25 -3.80
C ILE A 405 2.75 3.85 -2.60
N THR A 406 2.13 3.78 -1.45
CA THR A 406 2.72 4.19 -0.17
C THR A 406 2.91 2.97 0.72
N ASN A 407 3.57 3.13 1.86
CA ASN A 407 3.67 2.09 2.88
C ASN A 407 2.32 1.77 3.57
N GLY A 408 1.23 2.38 3.11
CA GLY A 408 -0.15 2.11 3.54
C GLY A 408 -0.43 2.45 5.00
N PRO A 409 -1.68 2.25 5.47
CA PRO A 409 -2.07 2.57 6.85
C PRO A 409 -1.31 1.78 7.92
N GLY A 410 -0.69 0.66 7.57
CA GLY A 410 0.13 -0.15 8.48
C GLY A 410 1.43 0.55 8.91
N GLY A 411 1.92 1.49 8.12
CA GLY A 411 3.07 2.33 8.44
C GLY A 411 4.42 1.59 8.49
N ALA A 412 4.51 0.38 7.93
CA ALA A 412 5.78 -0.35 7.82
C ALA A 412 6.74 0.36 6.87
N ILE A 413 8.03 0.30 7.15
CA ILE A 413 9.10 0.87 6.33
C ILE A 413 9.90 -0.23 5.64
N GLY A 414 10.68 0.13 4.61
CA GLY A 414 11.57 -0.77 3.90
C GLY A 414 10.95 -1.42 2.66
N GLY A 415 9.65 -1.25 2.40
CA GLY A 415 8.97 -1.81 1.22
C GLY A 415 9.26 -1.07 -0.10
N GLY A 416 9.87 0.13 -0.04
CA GLY A 416 9.99 1.01 -1.21
C GLY A 416 10.67 0.42 -2.42
N VAL A 417 11.86 -0.18 -2.25
CA VAL A 417 12.61 -0.83 -3.35
C VAL A 417 11.83 -2.00 -3.95
N PRO A 418 11.34 -2.97 -3.16
CA PRO A 418 10.47 -4.03 -3.68
C PRO A 418 9.21 -3.51 -4.39
N PHE A 419 8.55 -2.49 -3.84
CA PHE A 419 7.38 -1.87 -4.49
C PHE A 419 7.73 -1.26 -5.84
N ALA A 420 8.88 -0.59 -5.96
CA ALA A 420 9.33 0.00 -7.22
C ALA A 420 9.66 -1.06 -8.27
N ILE A 421 10.29 -2.16 -7.86
CA ILE A 421 10.54 -3.32 -8.74
C ILE A 421 9.22 -3.89 -9.26
N ALA A 422 8.29 -4.19 -8.37
CA ALA A 422 6.99 -4.75 -8.74
C ALA A 422 6.18 -3.78 -9.62
N ALA A 423 6.24 -2.48 -9.35
CA ALA A 423 5.59 -1.46 -10.17
C ALA A 423 6.14 -1.43 -11.59
N SER A 424 7.47 -1.49 -11.76
CA SER A 424 8.12 -1.58 -13.06
C SER A 424 7.72 -2.85 -13.84
N LEU A 425 7.58 -3.99 -13.13
CA LEU A 425 7.16 -5.25 -13.75
C LEU A 425 5.65 -5.27 -14.10
N ALA A 426 4.81 -4.62 -13.29
CA ALA A 426 3.36 -4.55 -13.50
C ALA A 426 2.97 -3.51 -14.55
N ARG A 427 3.76 -2.45 -14.71
CA ARG A 427 3.54 -1.32 -15.63
C ARG A 427 4.82 -1.05 -16.45
N PRO A 428 5.22 -1.96 -17.35
CA PRO A 428 6.51 -1.88 -18.07
C PRO A 428 6.69 -0.61 -18.90
N ASP A 429 5.60 0.01 -19.33
CA ASP A 429 5.61 1.24 -20.12
C ASP A 429 5.64 2.51 -19.26
N ALA A 430 5.44 2.40 -17.94
CA ALA A 430 5.45 3.54 -17.03
C ALA A 430 6.83 3.78 -16.43
N ARG A 431 7.19 5.04 -16.24
CA ARG A 431 8.33 5.40 -15.39
C ARG A 431 7.95 5.22 -13.92
N VAL A 432 8.89 4.72 -13.12
CA VAL A 432 8.69 4.53 -11.68
C VAL A 432 9.68 5.39 -10.91
N VAL A 433 9.19 6.25 -10.03
CA VAL A 433 10.02 7.08 -9.16
C VAL A 433 9.68 6.76 -7.71
N LEU A 434 10.69 6.37 -6.95
CA LEU A 434 10.61 6.08 -5.52
C LEU A 434 11.22 7.25 -4.73
N SER A 435 10.51 7.77 -3.73
CA SER A 435 11.11 8.57 -2.66
C SER A 435 11.21 7.75 -1.38
N THR A 436 12.38 7.71 -0.76
CA THR A 436 12.63 6.93 0.45
C THR A 436 13.72 7.58 1.29
N GLY A 437 13.60 7.51 2.62
CA GLY A 437 14.69 7.86 3.52
C GLY A 437 15.80 6.80 3.49
N ASP A 438 17.02 7.20 3.87
CA ASP A 438 18.19 6.34 3.90
C ASP A 438 18.03 5.11 4.81
N GLY A 439 17.39 5.26 5.96
CA GLY A 439 17.08 4.13 6.84
C GLY A 439 16.18 3.09 6.17
N SER A 440 15.05 3.52 5.58
CA SER A 440 14.12 2.63 4.85
C SER A 440 14.78 1.98 3.63
N PHE A 441 15.61 2.74 2.91
CA PHE A 441 16.31 2.26 1.72
C PHE A 441 17.27 1.10 2.03
N GLY A 442 17.91 1.14 3.19
CA GLY A 442 18.85 0.11 3.63
C GLY A 442 18.24 -1.29 3.79
N TYR A 443 16.93 -1.41 4.01
CA TYR A 443 16.27 -2.71 4.23
C TYR A 443 16.43 -3.68 3.07
N HIS A 444 16.25 -3.20 1.83
CA HIS A 444 16.23 -4.04 0.65
C HIS A 444 17.19 -3.56 -0.44
N LEU A 445 18.31 -2.96 -0.05
CA LEU A 445 19.36 -2.50 -0.97
C LEU A 445 19.85 -3.61 -1.90
N ALA A 446 19.98 -4.84 -1.41
CA ALA A 446 20.43 -5.99 -2.19
C ALA A 446 19.49 -6.33 -3.37
N GLU A 447 18.22 -5.90 -3.33
CA GLU A 447 17.25 -6.15 -4.41
C GLU A 447 17.55 -5.34 -5.68
N TYR A 448 18.55 -4.45 -5.68
CA TYR A 448 19.05 -3.85 -6.92
C TYR A 448 19.66 -4.90 -7.86
N GLU A 449 20.23 -6.00 -7.33
CA GLU A 449 20.63 -7.16 -8.13
C GLU A 449 19.39 -7.81 -8.78
N THR A 450 18.33 -8.02 -8.00
CA THR A 450 17.05 -8.53 -8.53
C THR A 450 16.50 -7.60 -9.62
N ALA A 451 16.48 -6.30 -9.39
CA ALA A 451 16.01 -5.32 -10.36
C ALA A 451 16.81 -5.37 -11.67
N GLY A 452 18.14 -5.47 -11.59
CA GLY A 452 19.01 -5.60 -12.76
C GLY A 452 18.74 -6.88 -13.55
N ARG A 453 18.66 -8.02 -12.88
CA ARG A 453 18.39 -9.34 -13.47
C ARG A 453 17.00 -9.40 -14.10
N GLU A 454 15.99 -8.82 -13.47
CA GLU A 454 14.62 -8.76 -13.96
C GLU A 454 14.37 -7.62 -14.96
N ARG A 455 15.37 -6.76 -15.22
CA ARG A 455 15.28 -5.57 -16.09
C ARG A 455 14.17 -4.60 -15.62
N ALA A 456 13.98 -4.50 -14.31
CA ALA A 456 13.04 -3.58 -13.70
C ALA A 456 13.70 -2.21 -13.54
N SER A 457 13.31 -1.24 -14.37
CA SER A 457 13.86 0.12 -14.34
C SER A 457 13.02 1.03 -13.44
N PHE A 458 13.68 1.69 -12.48
CA PHE A 458 13.08 2.71 -11.63
C PHE A 458 14.15 3.67 -11.12
N VAL A 459 13.74 4.83 -10.61
CA VAL A 459 14.66 5.79 -9.97
C VAL A 459 14.28 5.95 -8.51
N ALA A 460 15.15 5.53 -7.60
CA ALA A 460 15.04 5.87 -6.18
C ALA A 460 15.75 7.20 -5.90
N VAL A 461 14.99 8.15 -5.34
CA VAL A 461 15.51 9.41 -4.81
C VAL A 461 15.60 9.25 -3.31
N VAL A 462 16.80 8.94 -2.82
CA VAL A 462 17.08 8.62 -1.42
C VAL A 462 17.43 9.90 -0.68
N GLY A 463 16.60 10.29 0.28
CA GLY A 463 16.91 11.38 1.20
C GLY A 463 17.81 10.88 2.31
N ASN A 464 19.10 11.19 2.20
CA ASN A 464 20.14 10.76 3.14
C ASN A 464 20.40 11.88 4.15
N ASP A 465 19.85 11.77 5.35
CA ASP A 465 20.13 12.66 6.50
C ASP A 465 20.93 11.95 7.60
N GLY A 466 21.35 10.71 7.37
CA GLY A 466 22.12 9.89 8.30
C GLY A 466 21.38 9.59 9.60
N CYS A 467 20.03 9.40 9.54
CA CYS A 467 19.25 9.29 10.76
C CYS A 467 17.92 8.54 10.59
N TRP A 468 17.50 7.81 11.61
CA TRP A 468 16.11 7.43 11.84
C TRP A 468 15.33 8.67 12.29
N ASN A 469 15.12 9.60 11.35
CA ASN A 469 14.70 10.96 11.68
C ASN A 469 13.29 11.05 12.30
N ALA A 470 12.38 10.14 11.99
CA ALA A 470 11.05 10.13 12.61
C ALA A 470 11.15 9.91 14.12
N GLU A 471 11.93 8.92 14.55
CA GLU A 471 12.17 8.58 15.94
C GLU A 471 13.00 9.66 16.64
N TYR A 472 14.02 10.20 15.94
CA TYR A 472 14.81 11.32 16.42
C TYR A 472 13.94 12.54 16.74
N GLN A 473 13.04 12.92 15.84
CA GLN A 473 12.14 14.06 16.06
C GLN A 473 11.15 13.81 17.21
N ILE A 474 10.71 12.58 17.41
CA ILE A 474 9.87 12.22 18.58
C ILE A 474 10.68 12.38 19.87
N GLN A 475 11.89 11.82 19.93
CA GLN A 475 12.74 11.92 21.11
C GLN A 475 13.12 13.38 21.41
N LEU A 476 13.46 14.14 20.36
CA LEU A 476 13.80 15.56 20.48
C LEU A 476 12.66 16.38 21.13
N ARG A 477 11.42 16.16 20.68
CA ARG A 477 10.24 16.87 21.22
C ARG A 477 9.86 16.41 22.63
N THR A 478 10.06 15.12 22.93
CA THR A 478 9.59 14.53 24.19
C THR A 478 10.62 14.64 25.30
N TYR A 479 11.91 14.46 24.99
CA TYR A 479 12.97 14.31 25.97
C TYR A 479 14.12 15.34 25.81
N GLY A 480 14.09 16.13 24.74
CA GLY A 480 15.13 17.12 24.42
C GLY A 480 16.37 16.51 23.78
N ARG A 481 17.21 17.39 23.20
CA ARG A 481 18.37 17.03 22.36
C ARG A 481 19.36 16.09 23.04
N TYR A 482 19.63 16.30 24.31
CA TYR A 482 20.64 15.52 25.05
C TYR A 482 20.20 14.09 25.39
N ARG A 483 18.95 13.75 25.14
CA ARG A 483 18.39 12.43 25.40
C ARG A 483 17.93 11.71 24.13
N ALA A 484 18.17 12.27 22.96
CA ALA A 484 17.91 11.63 21.66
C ALA A 484 19.08 10.70 21.35
N ILE A 485 18.85 9.37 21.43
CA ILE A 485 19.86 8.32 21.25
C ILE A 485 19.34 7.21 20.35
N GLY A 486 20.24 6.44 19.72
CA GLY A 486 19.91 5.27 18.92
C GLY A 486 19.26 5.57 17.58
N CYS A 487 19.30 6.82 17.13
CA CYS A 487 18.70 7.22 15.86
C CYS A 487 19.75 7.56 14.79
N GLU A 488 21.02 7.77 15.17
CA GLU A 488 22.09 8.14 14.25
C GLU A 488 22.45 6.95 13.34
N LEU A 489 22.52 7.22 12.05
CA LEU A 489 23.14 6.36 11.04
C LEU A 489 24.45 7.00 10.58
N SER A 490 25.28 6.26 9.86
CA SER A 490 26.51 6.83 9.32
C SER A 490 26.17 7.90 8.26
N PRO A 491 26.62 9.16 8.43
CA PRO A 491 26.29 10.24 7.49
C PRO A 491 27.03 10.12 6.16
N ALA A 492 28.03 9.24 6.07
CA ALA A 492 28.91 9.09 4.91
C ALA A 492 28.54 7.89 4.02
N VAL A 493 27.36 7.27 4.22
CA VAL A 493 26.99 6.12 3.41
C VAL A 493 26.73 6.53 1.96
N ARG A 494 27.49 5.92 1.06
CA ARG A 494 27.43 6.13 -0.39
C ARG A 494 26.50 5.07 -1.01
N TYR A 495 25.19 5.26 -0.85
CA TYR A 495 24.17 4.37 -1.45
C TYR A 495 24.25 4.35 -2.97
N ASP A 496 24.63 5.45 -3.61
CA ASP A 496 24.89 5.55 -5.03
C ASP A 496 26.01 4.61 -5.51
N LEU A 497 27.12 4.53 -4.77
CA LEU A 497 28.20 3.59 -5.08
C LEU A 497 27.79 2.13 -4.83
N ALA A 498 27.05 1.87 -3.76
CA ALA A 498 26.54 0.53 -3.47
C ALA A 498 25.61 0.04 -4.59
N VAL A 499 24.70 0.88 -5.07
CA VAL A 499 23.83 0.57 -6.19
C VAL A 499 24.61 0.37 -7.49
N SER A 500 25.63 1.18 -7.74
CA SER A 500 26.52 1.02 -8.89
C SER A 500 27.25 -0.32 -8.86
N ALA A 501 27.70 -0.75 -7.69
CA ALA A 501 28.35 -2.07 -7.51
C ALA A 501 27.40 -3.24 -7.74
N LEU A 502 26.09 -3.06 -7.53
CA LEU A 502 25.04 -4.04 -7.83
C LEU A 502 24.52 -3.95 -9.28
N GLY A 503 25.19 -3.18 -10.16
CA GLY A 503 24.86 -3.07 -11.58
C GLY A 503 23.84 -1.96 -11.93
N GLY A 504 23.37 -1.20 -10.93
CA GLY A 504 22.49 -0.05 -11.13
C GLY A 504 23.20 1.21 -11.61
N TYR A 505 22.47 2.31 -11.69
CA TYR A 505 22.98 3.67 -11.88
C TYR A 505 23.00 4.39 -10.54
N GLY A 506 24.12 4.94 -10.12
CA GLY A 506 24.25 5.67 -8.86
C GLY A 506 24.81 7.06 -9.06
N GLU A 507 24.21 8.07 -8.40
CA GLU A 507 24.69 9.45 -8.43
C GLU A 507 24.48 10.12 -7.07
N LEU A 508 25.52 10.83 -6.59
CA LEU A 508 25.44 11.65 -5.38
C LEU A 508 24.99 13.07 -5.73
N VAL A 509 23.98 13.57 -5.04
CA VAL A 509 23.45 14.93 -5.21
C VAL A 509 23.58 15.69 -3.89
N THR A 510 24.30 16.81 -3.91
CA THR A 510 24.52 17.68 -2.73
C THR A 510 23.96 19.09 -2.91
N LYS A 511 23.44 19.42 -4.10
CA LYS A 511 22.88 20.74 -4.44
C LYS A 511 21.49 20.59 -5.05
N GLY A 512 20.54 21.40 -4.60
CA GLY A 512 19.19 21.40 -5.12
C GLY A 512 19.09 21.75 -6.61
N SER A 513 20.02 22.57 -7.12
CA SER A 513 20.10 22.93 -8.55
C SER A 513 20.35 21.73 -9.47
N ASP A 514 20.97 20.67 -8.96
CA ASP A 514 21.40 19.53 -9.76
C ASP A 514 20.33 18.45 -9.85
N LEU A 515 19.29 18.50 -8.98
CA LEU A 515 18.27 17.47 -8.84
C LEU A 515 17.54 17.15 -10.15
N ALA A 516 17.07 18.16 -10.88
CA ALA A 516 16.30 17.95 -12.10
C ALA A 516 17.13 17.25 -13.18
N VAL A 517 18.39 17.67 -13.35
CA VAL A 517 19.30 17.09 -14.36
C VAL A 517 19.75 15.70 -13.93
N ALA A 518 20.00 15.48 -12.64
CA ALA A 518 20.33 14.15 -12.10
C ALA A 518 19.17 13.16 -12.30
N LEU A 519 17.93 13.60 -12.06
CA LEU A 519 16.73 12.77 -12.28
C LEU A 519 16.59 12.37 -13.76
N GLU A 520 16.81 13.31 -14.69
CA GLU A 520 16.78 13.00 -16.13
C GLU A 520 17.87 12.00 -16.52
N ARG A 521 19.11 12.16 -16.02
CA ARG A 521 20.20 11.20 -16.28
C ARG A 521 19.88 9.81 -15.74
N ALA A 522 19.33 9.74 -14.52
CA ALA A 522 18.92 8.49 -13.89
C ALA A 522 17.86 7.77 -14.73
N VAL A 523 16.82 8.48 -15.17
CA VAL A 523 15.76 7.95 -16.05
C VAL A 523 16.34 7.48 -17.40
N GLN A 524 17.18 8.29 -18.04
CA GLN A 524 17.80 7.98 -19.33
C GLN A 524 18.75 6.77 -19.26
N SER A 525 19.28 6.45 -18.07
CA SER A 525 20.13 5.28 -17.90
C SER A 525 19.44 3.95 -18.25
N GLY A 526 18.10 3.90 -18.16
CA GLY A 526 17.30 2.69 -18.37
C GLY A 526 17.55 1.58 -17.35
N ARG A 527 18.35 1.85 -16.31
CA ARG A 527 18.73 0.91 -15.25
C ARG A 527 18.00 1.21 -13.95
N PRO A 528 17.92 0.25 -12.99
CA PRO A 528 17.55 0.60 -11.63
C PRO A 528 18.53 1.63 -11.08
N ALA A 529 18.03 2.80 -10.67
CA ALA A 529 18.85 3.96 -10.36
C ALA A 529 18.67 4.41 -8.90
N CYS A 530 19.75 4.98 -8.32
CA CYS A 530 19.77 5.62 -7.01
C CYS A 530 20.38 7.02 -7.11
N LEU A 531 19.58 8.03 -6.84
CA LEU A 531 20.07 9.37 -6.52
C LEU A 531 20.20 9.47 -5.00
N ASN A 532 21.43 9.42 -4.51
CA ASN A 532 21.75 9.60 -3.10
C ASN A 532 21.82 11.10 -2.80
N VAL A 533 20.70 11.67 -2.33
CA VAL A 533 20.57 13.11 -2.08
C VAL A 533 20.88 13.40 -0.62
N MET A 534 21.93 14.17 -0.37
CA MET A 534 22.23 14.65 0.98
C MET A 534 21.17 15.68 1.37
N VAL A 535 20.34 15.36 2.37
CA VAL A 535 19.22 16.22 2.76
C VAL A 535 19.37 16.75 4.18
N GLU A 536 18.72 17.89 4.44
CA GLU A 536 18.63 18.46 5.77
C GLU A 536 17.76 17.56 6.68
N ARG A 537 18.22 17.36 7.92
CA ARG A 537 17.48 16.64 8.96
C ARG A 537 16.39 17.55 9.53
N VAL A 538 15.22 17.55 8.92
CA VAL A 538 14.06 18.34 9.32
C VAL A 538 12.88 17.46 9.67
N ALA A 539 12.01 17.94 10.57
CA ALA A 539 10.75 17.26 10.86
C ALA A 539 9.80 17.27 9.65
N ALA A 540 8.90 16.29 9.57
CA ALA A 540 7.85 16.28 8.56
C ALA A 540 7.01 17.56 8.61
N PRO A 541 6.45 18.00 7.46
CA PRO A 541 5.68 19.22 7.43
C PRO A 541 4.35 19.05 8.19
N ALA A 542 4.04 20.04 9.03
CA ALA A 542 2.71 20.21 9.60
C ALA A 542 1.97 21.30 8.80
N ILE A 543 0.80 20.97 8.26
CA ILE A 543 0.04 21.88 7.40
C ILE A 543 -1.30 22.21 8.08
N SER A 544 -1.54 23.49 8.35
CA SER A 544 -2.79 24.02 8.87
C SER A 544 -2.95 25.47 8.41
N HIS A 545 -4.19 25.89 8.09
CA HIS A 545 -4.52 27.29 7.87
C HIS A 545 -4.59 28.09 9.18
N ARG A 546 -4.87 27.38 10.30
CA ARG A 546 -4.89 28.01 11.62
C ARG A 546 -3.45 28.19 12.07
N ALA A 547 -3.04 29.44 12.31
CA ALA A 547 -1.78 29.70 12.97
C ALA A 547 -1.71 28.82 14.22
N ALA A 548 -0.63 28.05 14.36
CA ALA A 548 -0.43 27.23 15.54
C ALA A 548 -0.53 28.13 16.76
N ALA A 549 -1.49 27.87 17.64
CA ALA A 549 -1.52 28.55 18.93
C ALA A 549 -0.16 28.37 19.58
N PRO A 550 0.47 29.41 20.11
CA PRO A 550 1.76 29.29 20.75
C PRO A 550 1.67 28.20 21.81
N THR A 551 2.49 27.18 21.68
CA THR A 551 2.66 26.16 22.75
C THR A 551 3.16 26.92 23.97
N THR A 552 2.27 27.16 24.93
CA THR A 552 2.69 27.60 26.26
C THR A 552 3.58 26.52 26.81
N SER A 553 4.87 26.75 26.77
CA SER A 553 5.85 26.01 27.56
C SER A 553 5.50 26.23 29.01
N SER A 554 4.81 25.29 29.64
CA SER A 554 4.79 25.17 31.08
C SER A 554 6.21 24.80 31.51
N GLY A 555 6.83 25.69 32.29
CA GLY A 555 8.16 25.62 32.80
C GLY A 555 8.46 24.39 33.69
#